data_e0da798b41c377ed0c31ae009b5e8bba
#
_entry.id   e0da798b41c377ed0c31ae009b5e8bba
#
_cell.length_a   1.000
_cell.length_b   1.000
_cell.length_c   1.000
_cell.angle_alpha   90.00
_cell.angle_beta   90.00
_cell.angle_gamma   90.00
#
_symmetry.space_group_name_H-M   'P 1'
#
loop_
_entity.id
_entity.type
_entity.pdbx_description
1 polymer ?
#
loop_
_entity_poly.entity_id
_entity_poly.type
_entity_poly.pdbx_seq_one_letter_code
_entity_poly.pdbx_strand_id
1 'polypeptide(L)'
;MHNQTLVPMVIEQSGRGERAYDIYSRLLKERVIFLVGEIEPHMANLIIAQLLFLESENPSKEISLYINSPGGLVTAGLAIYDTMQFIKPDVSTLCIGQAASAASLLLAAGAKGKRFCLPNATVMIHQVLGGFQGQGSDIEIHAKETLRLGKLLNEILAHHTGQTFDRVKKDTDRDNFMDAKQAIKYGLVDKVMEKRPSDNTQK
;
A
#
# COMPACT_ATOMS: atom_id res chain seq x y z
N MET A 1 23.17 2.56 -15.77
CA MET A 1 23.14 3.92 -15.20
C MET A 1 21.75 4.14 -14.66
N HIS A 2 21.57 4.16 -13.33
CA HIS A 2 20.29 4.55 -12.76
C HIS A 2 20.13 6.07 -13.01
N ASN A 3 19.17 6.43 -13.86
CA ASN A 3 18.74 7.81 -14.00
C ASN A 3 18.13 8.24 -12.67
N GLN A 4 18.89 8.88 -11.80
CA GLN A 4 18.33 9.48 -10.58
C GLN A 4 17.46 10.66 -11.02
N THR A 5 16.16 10.46 -10.97
CA THR A 5 15.21 11.55 -11.18
C THR A 5 15.41 12.55 -10.04
N LEU A 6 15.73 13.80 -10.39
CA LEU A 6 15.86 14.86 -9.39
C LEU A 6 14.53 15.10 -8.71
N VAL A 7 14.52 14.99 -7.39
CA VAL A 7 13.34 15.32 -6.58
C VAL A 7 13.25 16.85 -6.50
N PRO A 8 12.15 17.49 -6.95
CA PRO A 8 12.02 18.94 -6.93
C PRO A 8 11.93 19.47 -5.50
N MET A 9 12.55 20.66 -5.32
CA MET A 9 12.46 21.41 -4.07
C MET A 9 11.36 22.46 -4.16
N VAL A 10 10.64 22.68 -3.05
CA VAL A 10 9.63 23.72 -2.89
C VAL A 10 10.01 24.63 -1.72
N ILE A 11 9.77 25.92 -1.88
CA ILE A 11 10.05 26.93 -0.85
C ILE A 11 8.72 27.36 -0.24
N GLU A 12 8.59 27.21 1.06
CA GLU A 12 7.45 27.68 1.84
C GLU A 12 7.85 28.97 2.58
N GLN A 13 7.11 30.05 2.33
CA GLN A 13 7.28 31.31 3.05
C GLN A 13 6.36 31.33 4.28
N SER A 14 6.92 31.63 5.43
CA SER A 14 6.18 31.81 6.66
C SER A 14 6.59 33.12 7.34
N GLY A 15 5.81 33.59 8.31
CA GLY A 15 6.18 34.77 9.12
C GLY A 15 7.51 34.63 9.91
N ARG A 16 8.13 33.42 9.91
CA ARG A 16 9.41 33.11 10.54
C ARG A 16 10.55 32.94 9.52
N GLY A 17 10.29 33.20 8.23
CA GLY A 17 11.27 33.06 7.15
C GLY A 17 10.92 31.98 6.13
N GLU A 18 11.85 31.74 5.22
CA GLU A 18 11.73 30.74 4.15
C GLU A 18 12.26 29.39 4.61
N ARG A 19 11.57 28.31 4.23
CA ARG A 19 12.03 26.94 4.42
C ARG A 19 11.92 26.17 3.12
N ALA A 20 12.99 25.50 2.74
CA ALA A 20 13.04 24.60 1.59
C ALA A 20 12.71 23.17 2.04
N TYR A 21 11.84 22.50 1.28
CA TYR A 21 11.51 21.08 1.44
C TYR A 21 11.63 20.39 0.08
N ASP A 22 12.04 19.13 0.06
CA ASP A 22 11.72 18.32 -1.11
C ASP A 22 10.20 18.07 -1.18
N ILE A 23 9.69 17.75 -2.36
CA ILE A 23 8.23 17.63 -2.58
C ILE A 23 7.60 16.54 -1.70
N TYR A 24 8.29 15.41 -1.45
CA TYR A 24 7.76 14.36 -0.61
C TYR A 24 7.71 14.76 0.87
N SER A 25 8.76 15.41 1.38
CA SER A 25 8.79 15.98 2.74
C SER A 25 7.70 17.04 2.91
N ARG A 26 7.40 17.84 1.88
CA ARG A 26 6.32 18.82 1.93
C ARG A 26 4.95 18.16 1.99
N LEU A 27 4.73 17.09 1.20
CA LEU A 27 3.49 16.34 1.21
C LEU A 27 3.31 15.51 2.49
N LEU A 28 4.40 15.04 3.10
CA LEU A 28 4.36 14.37 4.40
C LEU A 28 3.79 15.28 5.50
N LYS A 29 4.03 16.60 5.46
CA LYS A 29 3.38 17.57 6.38
C LYS A 29 1.86 17.58 6.24
N GLU A 30 1.33 17.26 5.05
CA GLU A 30 -0.10 17.08 4.81
C GLU A 30 -0.56 15.63 5.09
N ARG A 31 0.30 14.85 5.75
CA ARG A 31 0.07 13.44 6.12
C ARG A 31 -0.12 12.51 4.92
N VAL A 32 0.51 12.82 3.81
CA VAL A 32 0.49 12.02 2.58
C VAL A 32 1.81 11.28 2.45
N ILE A 33 1.74 9.95 2.38
CA ILE A 33 2.86 9.03 2.16
C ILE A 33 2.72 8.43 0.76
N PHE A 34 3.83 8.30 0.05
CA PHE A 34 3.88 7.67 -1.27
C PHE A 34 4.56 6.30 -1.19
N LEU A 35 3.84 5.26 -1.59
CA LEU A 35 4.37 3.92 -1.83
C LEU A 35 4.47 3.72 -3.34
N VAL A 36 5.66 3.97 -3.91
CA VAL A 36 5.90 3.98 -5.35
C VAL A 36 7.08 3.08 -5.71
N GLY A 37 6.89 2.23 -6.72
CA GLY A 37 7.90 1.26 -7.16
C GLY A 37 7.82 -0.07 -6.42
N GLU A 38 8.88 -0.88 -6.52
CA GLU A 38 8.93 -2.22 -5.93
C GLU A 38 9.03 -2.15 -4.40
N ILE A 39 8.27 -3.01 -3.71
CA ILE A 39 8.30 -3.12 -2.25
C ILE A 39 9.51 -3.95 -1.85
N GLU A 40 10.52 -3.27 -1.35
CA GLU A 40 11.78 -3.83 -0.84
C GLU A 40 12.03 -3.39 0.62
N PRO A 41 12.97 -3.99 1.36
CA PRO A 41 13.18 -3.70 2.77
C PRO A 41 13.48 -2.22 3.06
N HIS A 42 14.25 -1.54 2.20
CA HIS A 42 14.58 -0.13 2.40
C HIS A 42 13.33 0.75 2.27
N MET A 43 12.54 0.56 1.21
CA MET A 43 11.27 1.28 1.02
C MET A 43 10.31 1.01 2.19
N ALA A 44 10.16 -0.26 2.59
CA ALA A 44 9.27 -0.62 3.70
C ALA A 44 9.66 0.11 4.99
N ASN A 45 10.93 0.15 5.34
CA ASN A 45 11.41 0.86 6.53
C ASN A 45 11.13 2.36 6.47
N LEU A 46 11.25 2.99 5.29
CA LEU A 46 10.92 4.41 5.11
C LEU A 46 9.42 4.67 5.29
N ILE A 47 8.55 3.82 4.73
CA ILE A 47 7.09 3.93 4.91
C ILE A 47 6.71 3.76 6.38
N ILE A 48 7.26 2.75 7.05
CA ILE A 48 7.05 2.48 8.48
C ILE A 48 7.48 3.67 9.33
N ALA A 49 8.67 4.23 9.08
CA ALA A 49 9.15 5.39 9.81
C ALA A 49 8.23 6.60 9.64
N GLN A 50 7.70 6.84 8.43
CA GLN A 50 6.74 7.92 8.16
C GLN A 50 5.40 7.68 8.87
N LEU A 51 4.89 6.45 8.88
CA LEU A 51 3.66 6.10 9.60
C LEU A 51 3.80 6.37 11.11
N LEU A 52 4.88 5.90 11.74
CA LEU A 52 5.15 6.11 13.16
C LEU A 52 5.40 7.59 13.49
N PHE A 53 6.09 8.31 12.62
CA PHE A 53 6.30 9.76 12.78
C PHE A 53 4.97 10.51 12.78
N LEU A 54 4.09 10.24 11.80
CA LEU A 54 2.80 10.90 11.69
C LEU A 54 1.86 10.52 12.85
N GLU A 55 1.93 9.30 13.36
CA GLU A 55 1.22 8.93 14.59
C GLU A 55 1.71 9.75 15.78
N SER A 56 3.03 9.91 15.96
CA SER A 56 3.60 10.68 17.07
C SER A 56 3.23 12.16 17.00
N GLU A 57 3.10 12.73 15.79
CA GLU A 57 2.68 14.13 15.60
C GLU A 57 1.19 14.33 15.94
N ASN A 58 0.33 13.43 15.50
CA ASN A 58 -1.10 13.48 15.83
C ASN A 58 -1.78 12.12 15.65
N PRO A 59 -2.06 11.40 16.74
CA PRO A 59 -2.64 10.05 16.68
C PRO A 59 -4.12 10.02 16.29
N SER A 60 -4.78 11.17 16.17
CA SER A 60 -6.21 11.26 15.83
C SER A 60 -6.48 11.67 14.39
N LYS A 61 -5.45 12.14 13.67
CA LYS A 61 -5.60 12.54 12.27
C LYS A 61 -5.26 11.40 11.33
N GLU A 62 -6.10 11.24 10.31
CA GLU A 62 -5.91 10.26 9.22
C GLU A 62 -4.57 10.44 8.50
N ILE A 63 -4.02 9.34 8.04
CA ILE A 63 -2.84 9.26 7.16
C ILE A 63 -3.30 8.78 5.78
N SER A 64 -2.84 9.42 4.72
CA SER A 64 -3.15 9.04 3.33
C SER A 64 -1.96 8.31 2.71
N LEU A 65 -2.14 7.05 2.32
CA LEU A 65 -1.15 6.25 1.63
C LEU A 65 -1.49 6.16 0.14
N TYR A 66 -0.70 6.82 -0.71
CA TYR A 66 -0.85 6.82 -2.16
C TYR A 66 0.01 5.71 -2.76
N ILE A 67 -0.60 4.82 -3.54
CA ILE A 67 0.01 3.58 -4.01
C ILE A 67 0.13 3.58 -5.52
N ASN A 68 1.37 3.36 -6.01
CA ASN A 68 1.69 3.07 -7.41
C ASN A 68 2.84 2.06 -7.45
N SER A 69 2.51 0.78 -7.27
CA SER A 69 3.51 -0.26 -7.04
C SER A 69 3.12 -1.58 -7.71
N PRO A 70 4.09 -2.28 -8.30
CA PRO A 70 3.92 -3.65 -8.80
C PRO A 70 3.88 -4.71 -7.68
N GLY A 71 4.06 -4.31 -6.41
CA GLY A 71 4.30 -5.23 -5.30
C GLY A 71 5.79 -5.44 -5.03
N GLY A 72 6.15 -6.59 -4.48
CA GLY A 72 7.53 -6.93 -4.15
C GLY A 72 7.63 -7.97 -3.04
N LEU A 73 8.64 -7.87 -2.17
CA LEU A 73 8.91 -8.84 -1.13
C LEU A 73 7.76 -8.95 -0.11
N VAL A 74 7.27 -10.17 0.09
CA VAL A 74 6.15 -10.46 1.00
C VAL A 74 6.42 -9.98 2.41
N THR A 75 7.62 -10.25 2.95
CA THR A 75 7.98 -9.85 4.32
C THR A 75 8.05 -8.33 4.49
N ALA A 76 8.51 -7.60 3.47
CA ALA A 76 8.53 -6.14 3.47
C ALA A 76 7.08 -5.58 3.40
N GLY A 77 6.23 -6.18 2.57
CA GLY A 77 4.80 -5.83 2.50
C GLY A 77 4.07 -6.10 3.82
N LEU A 78 4.31 -7.24 4.45
CA LEU A 78 3.73 -7.56 5.77
C LEU A 78 4.19 -6.61 6.87
N ALA A 79 5.44 -6.16 6.85
CA ALA A 79 5.93 -5.19 7.84
C ALA A 79 5.19 -3.84 7.74
N ILE A 80 4.90 -3.38 6.50
CA ILE A 80 4.06 -2.19 6.29
C ILE A 80 2.63 -2.47 6.75
N TYR A 81 2.06 -3.61 6.37
CA TYR A 81 0.71 -4.02 6.75
C TYR A 81 0.51 -4.02 8.25
N ASP A 82 1.37 -4.73 8.98
CA ASP A 82 1.30 -4.82 10.43
C ASP A 82 1.41 -3.43 11.09
N THR A 83 2.27 -2.56 10.57
CA THR A 83 2.38 -1.17 11.06
C THR A 83 1.11 -0.38 10.80
N MET A 84 0.50 -0.49 9.61
CA MET A 84 -0.79 0.16 9.31
C MET A 84 -1.91 -0.28 10.27
N GLN A 85 -1.91 -1.56 10.68
CA GLN A 85 -2.90 -2.08 11.64
C GLN A 85 -2.56 -1.75 13.10
N PHE A 86 -1.28 -1.53 13.42
CA PHE A 86 -0.78 -1.28 14.78
C PHE A 86 -0.99 0.16 15.25
N ILE A 87 -0.81 1.14 14.35
CA ILE A 87 -0.91 2.58 14.68
C ILE A 87 -2.36 3.00 14.93
N LYS A 88 -2.54 4.06 15.74
CA LYS A 88 -3.88 4.58 16.09
C LYS A 88 -4.59 5.32 14.94
N PRO A 89 -3.91 6.15 14.12
CA PRO A 89 -4.56 6.84 13.02
C PRO A 89 -5.14 5.86 12.00
N ASP A 90 -6.33 6.16 11.48
CA ASP A 90 -6.82 5.50 10.28
C ASP A 90 -5.86 5.77 9.11
N VAL A 91 -5.53 4.72 8.36
CA VAL A 91 -4.78 4.85 7.11
C VAL A 91 -5.75 4.73 5.95
N SER A 92 -5.97 5.83 5.22
CA SER A 92 -6.68 5.78 3.94
C SER A 92 -5.71 5.39 2.83
N THR A 93 -6.20 4.63 1.87
CA THR A 93 -5.38 4.14 0.74
C THR A 93 -5.94 4.61 -0.59
N LEU A 94 -5.07 5.05 -1.49
CA LEU A 94 -5.45 5.48 -2.84
C LEU A 94 -4.51 4.87 -3.91
N CYS A 95 -5.04 4.02 -4.76
CA CYS A 95 -4.31 3.56 -5.95
C CYS A 95 -4.32 4.64 -7.03
N ILE A 96 -3.13 5.18 -7.38
CA ILE A 96 -2.96 6.26 -8.38
C ILE A 96 -2.42 5.79 -9.74
N GLY A 97 -2.21 4.52 -9.93
CA GLY A 97 -1.73 3.92 -11.18
C GLY A 97 -1.96 2.43 -11.13
N GLN A 98 -1.13 1.73 -10.39
CA GLN A 98 -1.34 0.31 -10.15
C GLN A 98 -1.10 -0.06 -8.67
N ALA A 99 -1.81 -1.07 -8.23
CA ALA A 99 -1.54 -1.77 -6.97
C ALA A 99 -1.58 -3.28 -7.24
N ALA A 100 -0.40 -3.89 -7.40
CA ALA A 100 -0.30 -5.30 -7.75
C ALA A 100 0.36 -6.12 -6.64
N SER A 101 -0.01 -7.40 -6.51
CA SER A 101 0.63 -8.32 -5.56
C SER A 101 0.59 -7.81 -4.12
N ALA A 102 1.73 -7.71 -3.42
CA ALA A 102 1.80 -7.17 -2.05
C ALA A 102 1.21 -5.75 -1.93
N ALA A 103 1.28 -4.92 -2.99
CA ALA A 103 0.70 -3.58 -2.98
C ALA A 103 -0.85 -3.62 -3.02
N SER A 104 -1.46 -4.61 -3.65
CA SER A 104 -2.92 -4.78 -3.63
C SER A 104 -3.43 -5.16 -2.24
N LEU A 105 -2.65 -5.93 -1.49
CA LEU A 105 -2.95 -6.25 -0.09
C LEU A 105 -2.91 -4.98 0.77
N LEU A 106 -1.89 -4.12 0.61
CA LEU A 106 -1.79 -2.85 1.33
C LEU A 106 -2.93 -1.90 0.96
N LEU A 107 -3.33 -1.87 -0.32
CA LEU A 107 -4.50 -1.10 -0.76
C LEU A 107 -5.77 -1.56 -0.05
N ALA A 108 -6.02 -2.87 -0.01
CA ALA A 108 -7.18 -3.46 0.64
C ALA A 108 -7.16 -3.31 2.17
N ALA A 109 -5.96 -3.17 2.76
CA ALA A 109 -5.75 -3.05 4.21
C ALA A 109 -6.00 -1.64 4.77
N GLY A 110 -6.34 -0.66 3.94
CA GLY A 110 -6.78 0.66 4.39
C GLY A 110 -8.03 0.60 5.27
N ALA A 111 -8.27 1.63 6.05
CA ALA A 111 -9.44 1.74 6.91
C ALA A 111 -10.74 1.59 6.09
N LYS A 112 -11.71 0.86 6.63
CA LYS A 112 -12.98 0.57 5.95
C LYS A 112 -13.71 1.87 5.57
N GLY A 113 -14.15 1.96 4.32
CA GLY A 113 -14.76 3.15 3.75
C GLY A 113 -13.76 4.21 3.25
N LYS A 114 -12.44 3.95 3.43
CA LYS A 114 -11.34 4.89 3.09
C LYS A 114 -10.32 4.28 2.14
N ARG A 115 -10.74 3.29 1.35
CA ARG A 115 -9.92 2.63 0.33
C ARG A 115 -10.38 3.07 -1.05
N PHE A 116 -9.48 3.67 -1.81
CA PHE A 116 -9.84 4.34 -3.05
C PHE A 116 -8.96 3.91 -4.22
N CYS A 117 -9.45 4.12 -5.44
CA CYS A 117 -8.63 4.10 -6.64
C CYS A 117 -9.08 5.21 -7.61
N LEU A 118 -8.15 5.66 -8.46
CA LEU A 118 -8.46 6.55 -9.57
C LEU A 118 -9.12 5.77 -10.71
N PRO A 119 -9.86 6.43 -11.64
CA PRO A 119 -10.67 5.75 -12.65
C PRO A 119 -9.91 4.78 -13.56
N ASN A 120 -8.65 5.08 -13.86
CA ASN A 120 -7.80 4.28 -14.76
C ASN A 120 -6.77 3.42 -14.00
N ALA A 121 -6.90 3.33 -12.67
CA ALA A 121 -6.01 2.49 -11.88
C ALA A 121 -6.30 1.02 -12.10
N THR A 122 -5.24 0.21 -12.02
CA THR A 122 -5.31 -1.26 -12.13
C THR A 122 -4.93 -1.88 -10.80
N VAL A 123 -5.73 -2.84 -10.34
CA VAL A 123 -5.43 -3.66 -9.17
C VAL A 123 -5.21 -5.10 -9.62
N MET A 124 -4.16 -5.76 -9.12
CA MET A 124 -3.87 -7.15 -9.46
C MET A 124 -3.57 -7.97 -8.21
N ILE A 125 -4.23 -9.09 -8.09
CA ILE A 125 -3.99 -10.10 -7.05
C ILE A 125 -3.46 -11.38 -7.67
N HIS A 126 -2.51 -12.03 -7.00
CA HIS A 126 -1.99 -13.33 -7.39
C HIS A 126 -1.38 -14.06 -6.17
N GLN A 127 -1.03 -15.33 -6.36
CA GLN A 127 -0.36 -16.13 -5.33
C GLN A 127 1.08 -15.68 -5.09
N VAL A 128 1.64 -16.09 -3.94
CA VAL A 128 3.06 -15.87 -3.63
C VAL A 128 3.94 -16.55 -4.68
N LEU A 129 4.89 -15.79 -5.22
CA LEU A 129 5.95 -16.33 -6.05
C LEU A 129 7.17 -16.64 -5.18
N GLY A 130 7.77 -17.79 -5.40
CA GLY A 130 8.99 -18.19 -4.73
C GLY A 130 9.78 -19.18 -5.58
N GLY A 131 11.10 -19.15 -5.44
CA GLY A 131 11.99 -20.12 -6.06
C GLY A 131 13.21 -20.32 -5.16
N PHE A 132 13.63 -21.57 -4.97
CA PHE A 132 14.77 -21.92 -4.13
C PHE A 132 15.63 -22.95 -4.82
N GLN A 133 16.93 -22.83 -4.62
CA GLN A 133 17.93 -23.76 -5.09
C GLN A 133 18.84 -24.11 -3.92
N GLY A 134 19.10 -25.39 -3.69
CA GLY A 134 19.93 -25.85 -2.58
C GLY A 134 19.74 -27.34 -2.29
N GLN A 135 20.08 -27.76 -1.08
CA GLN A 135 19.88 -29.14 -0.62
C GLN A 135 18.38 -29.45 -0.51
N GLY A 136 18.01 -30.74 -0.73
CA GLY A 136 16.60 -31.17 -0.74
C GLY A 136 15.83 -30.77 0.54
N SER A 137 16.46 -30.90 1.72
CA SER A 137 15.86 -30.48 3.01
C SER A 137 15.61 -28.97 3.07
N ASP A 138 16.52 -28.15 2.53
CA ASP A 138 16.36 -26.70 2.51
C ASP A 138 15.22 -26.29 1.57
N ILE A 139 15.12 -26.93 0.41
CA ILE A 139 14.02 -26.72 -0.54
C ILE A 139 12.67 -27.03 0.12
N GLU A 140 12.58 -28.13 0.89
CA GLU A 140 11.34 -28.48 1.61
C GLU A 140 10.97 -27.43 2.66
N ILE A 141 11.94 -26.93 3.43
CA ILE A 141 11.73 -25.86 4.45
C ILE A 141 11.20 -24.59 3.77
N HIS A 142 11.84 -24.14 2.71
CA HIS A 142 11.42 -22.95 1.99
C HIS A 142 10.06 -23.11 1.29
N ALA A 143 9.76 -24.30 0.75
CA ALA A 143 8.46 -24.59 0.17
C ALA A 143 7.35 -24.50 1.24
N LYS A 144 7.56 -25.06 2.43
CA LYS A 144 6.61 -24.95 3.55
C LYS A 144 6.37 -23.49 3.96
N GLU A 145 7.43 -22.70 4.03
CA GLU A 145 7.31 -21.27 4.38
C GLU A 145 6.56 -20.48 3.30
N THR A 146 6.83 -20.73 2.02
CA THR A 146 6.08 -20.12 0.90
C THR A 146 4.59 -20.44 0.97
N LEU A 147 4.23 -21.71 1.24
CA LEU A 147 2.84 -22.12 1.41
C LEU A 147 2.19 -21.45 2.64
N ARG A 148 2.92 -21.34 3.76
CA ARG A 148 2.45 -20.66 4.97
C ARG A 148 2.16 -19.18 4.68
N LEU A 149 3.09 -18.48 4.01
CA LEU A 149 2.90 -17.08 3.62
C LEU A 149 1.74 -16.92 2.65
N GLY A 150 1.60 -17.79 1.66
CA GLY A 150 0.47 -17.77 0.72
C GLY A 150 -0.88 -17.90 1.43
N LYS A 151 -0.97 -18.81 2.41
CA LYS A 151 -2.17 -18.95 3.23
C LYS A 151 -2.46 -17.67 4.02
N LEU A 152 -1.46 -17.10 4.70
CA LEU A 152 -1.59 -15.86 5.48
C LEU A 152 -2.08 -14.69 4.62
N LEU A 153 -1.50 -14.48 3.44
CA LEU A 153 -1.91 -13.38 2.55
C LEU A 153 -3.34 -13.56 2.06
N ASN A 154 -3.77 -14.80 1.77
CA ASN A 154 -5.15 -15.08 1.39
C ASN A 154 -6.13 -14.83 2.57
N GLU A 155 -5.76 -15.16 3.79
CA GLU A 155 -6.54 -14.86 5.00
C GLU A 155 -6.69 -13.34 5.20
N ILE A 156 -5.61 -12.57 5.04
CA ILE A 156 -5.63 -11.11 5.13
C ILE A 156 -6.52 -10.51 4.03
N LEU A 157 -6.36 -10.95 2.78
CA LEU A 157 -7.21 -10.47 1.68
C LEU A 157 -8.69 -10.84 1.91
N ALA A 158 -8.99 -12.04 2.36
CA ALA A 158 -10.35 -12.45 2.67
C ALA A 158 -10.98 -11.57 3.76
N HIS A 159 -10.21 -11.27 4.82
CA HIS A 159 -10.64 -10.38 5.90
C HIS A 159 -11.00 -8.98 5.39
N HIS A 160 -10.14 -8.36 4.60
CA HIS A 160 -10.33 -6.97 4.15
C HIS A 160 -11.34 -6.83 3.00
N THR A 161 -11.47 -7.86 2.15
CA THR A 161 -12.39 -7.81 1.00
C THR A 161 -13.80 -8.31 1.32
N GLY A 162 -13.96 -9.05 2.43
CA GLY A 162 -15.21 -9.73 2.75
C GLY A 162 -15.49 -10.96 1.88
N GLN A 163 -14.52 -11.40 1.08
CA GLN A 163 -14.60 -12.64 0.31
C GLN A 163 -14.31 -13.85 1.20
N THR A 164 -14.75 -15.04 0.80
CA THR A 164 -14.35 -16.27 1.47
C THR A 164 -12.90 -16.63 1.16
N PHE A 165 -12.22 -17.32 2.09
CA PHE A 165 -10.85 -17.79 1.87
C PHE A 165 -10.72 -18.61 0.58
N ASP A 166 -11.65 -19.54 0.32
CA ASP A 166 -11.64 -20.41 -0.86
C ASP A 166 -11.80 -19.60 -2.15
N ARG A 167 -12.61 -18.53 -2.12
CA ARG A 167 -12.76 -17.61 -3.24
C ARG A 167 -11.45 -16.87 -3.51
N VAL A 168 -10.84 -16.28 -2.48
CA VAL A 168 -9.55 -15.57 -2.62
C VAL A 168 -8.49 -16.53 -3.13
N LYS A 169 -8.36 -17.71 -2.54
CA LYS A 169 -7.38 -18.74 -2.95
C LYS A 169 -7.52 -19.12 -4.43
N LYS A 170 -8.76 -19.24 -4.92
CA LYS A 170 -9.02 -19.52 -6.34
C LYS A 170 -8.67 -18.34 -7.23
N ASP A 171 -9.05 -17.13 -6.83
CA ASP A 171 -8.89 -15.92 -7.64
C ASP A 171 -7.46 -15.39 -7.66
N THR A 172 -6.61 -15.82 -6.71
CA THR A 172 -5.17 -15.53 -6.64
C THR A 172 -4.29 -16.63 -7.25
N ASP A 173 -4.85 -17.74 -7.75
CA ASP A 173 -4.05 -18.83 -8.34
C ASP A 173 -3.19 -18.37 -9.53
N ARG A 174 -3.68 -17.40 -10.28
CA ARG A 174 -2.98 -16.72 -11.38
C ARG A 174 -3.21 -15.21 -11.30
N ASP A 175 -2.47 -14.47 -12.11
CA ASP A 175 -2.63 -13.02 -12.21
C ASP A 175 -4.09 -12.67 -12.53
N ASN A 176 -4.71 -11.95 -11.62
CA ASN A 176 -6.09 -11.52 -11.71
C ASN A 176 -6.14 -9.99 -11.70
N PHE A 177 -6.17 -9.40 -12.89
CA PHE A 177 -6.22 -7.97 -13.09
C PHE A 177 -7.66 -7.47 -12.99
N MET A 178 -7.83 -6.38 -12.28
CA MET A 178 -9.11 -5.72 -12.06
C MET A 178 -9.00 -4.23 -12.37
N ASP A 179 -9.96 -3.71 -13.13
CA ASP A 179 -10.18 -2.28 -13.24
C ASP A 179 -10.79 -1.72 -11.92
N ALA A 180 -10.92 -0.40 -11.84
CA ALA A 180 -11.43 0.27 -10.66
C ALA A 180 -12.83 -0.20 -10.22
N LYS A 181 -13.73 -0.50 -11.18
CA LYS A 181 -15.09 -0.96 -10.88
C LYS A 181 -15.10 -2.42 -10.39
N GLN A 182 -14.27 -3.25 -11.00
CA GLN A 182 -14.08 -4.65 -10.60
C GLN A 182 -13.46 -4.73 -9.20
N ALA A 183 -12.48 -3.85 -8.90
CA ALA A 183 -11.85 -3.78 -7.57
C ALA A 183 -12.86 -3.40 -6.45
N ILE A 184 -13.82 -2.50 -6.72
CA ILE A 184 -14.94 -2.23 -5.80
C ILE A 184 -15.81 -3.47 -5.61
N LYS A 185 -16.23 -4.09 -6.72
CA LYS A 185 -17.10 -5.28 -6.67
C LYS A 185 -16.45 -6.44 -5.92
N TYR A 186 -15.13 -6.55 -6.01
CA TYR A 186 -14.37 -7.56 -5.29
C TYR A 186 -14.22 -7.23 -3.80
N GLY A 187 -14.24 -5.94 -3.43
CA GLY A 187 -14.06 -5.45 -2.08
C GLY A 187 -12.64 -5.00 -1.74
N LEU A 188 -11.76 -4.88 -2.75
CA LEU A 188 -10.38 -4.38 -2.57
C LEU A 188 -10.35 -2.88 -2.27
N VAL A 189 -11.31 -2.14 -2.82
CA VAL A 189 -11.50 -0.70 -2.56
C VAL A 189 -12.97 -0.38 -2.31
N ASP A 190 -13.23 0.76 -1.71
CA ASP A 190 -14.59 1.20 -1.36
C ASP A 190 -15.20 2.12 -2.41
N LYS A 191 -14.35 2.92 -3.13
CA LYS A 191 -14.85 3.94 -4.06
C LYS A 191 -13.81 4.30 -5.14
N VAL A 192 -14.29 4.66 -6.33
CA VAL A 192 -13.50 5.35 -7.37
C VAL A 192 -13.55 6.85 -7.11
N MET A 193 -12.40 7.51 -7.11
CA MET A 193 -12.26 8.95 -6.93
C MET A 193 -12.04 9.63 -8.28
N GLU A 194 -13.08 10.19 -8.87
CA GLU A 194 -12.99 10.91 -10.15
C GLU A 194 -12.41 12.32 -9.97
N LYS A 195 -12.74 12.96 -8.85
CA LYS A 195 -12.28 14.30 -8.48
C LYS A 195 -11.99 14.34 -6.99
N ARG A 196 -11.05 15.18 -6.60
CA ARG A 196 -10.81 15.45 -5.19
C ARG A 196 -12.09 16.06 -4.58
N PRO A 197 -12.55 15.60 -3.41
CA PRO A 197 -13.68 16.26 -2.74
C PRO A 197 -13.38 17.74 -2.59
N SER A 198 -14.32 18.59 -2.96
CA SER A 198 -14.22 20.02 -2.64
C SER A 198 -14.27 20.16 -1.12
N ASP A 199 -13.30 20.87 -0.53
CA ASP A 199 -13.34 21.25 0.87
C ASP A 199 -14.54 22.21 1.11
N ASN A 200 -15.73 21.64 1.29
CA ASN A 200 -16.90 22.37 1.75
C ASN A 200 -16.86 22.53 3.29
N THR A 201 -15.73 23.03 3.80
CA THR A 201 -15.62 23.41 5.22
C THR A 201 -14.88 24.74 5.35
N GLN A 202 -15.45 25.78 4.71
CA GLN A 202 -15.26 27.17 5.14
C GLN A 202 -16.63 27.82 5.15
N LYS A 203 -17.31 27.68 6.27
CA LYS A 203 -18.23 28.70 6.82
C LYS A 203 -18.20 28.58 8.33
#